data_f5b59d5918f6d112d28fcfa5d1e4e9fd
#
_entry.id   f5b59d5918f6d112d28fcfa5d1e4e9fd
#
_cell.length_a   1.000
_cell.length_b   1.000
_cell.length_c   1.000
_cell.angle_alpha   90.00
_cell.angle_beta   90.00
_cell.angle_gamma   90.00
#
_symmetry.space_group_name_H-M   'P 1'
#
loop_
_entity.id
_entity.type
_entity.pdbx_description
1 polymer ?
#
loop_
_entity_poly.entity_id
_entity_poly.type
_entity_poly.pdbx_seq_one_letter_code
_entity_poly.pdbx_strand_id
1 'polypeptide(L)'
;MNVANNPAADSALPAAAKKWNWGAFFMTWIWGLGNNTYIALLAIIPVVNLVMAFILGAKANQWAWKNKKWENAEQFTRVQGLWTAFGLGLFAGYIVALVIVIIALAVTFNNVFM
;
A
#
# COMPACT_ATOMS: atom_id res chain seq x y z
N MET A 1 7.07 -11.50 24.79
CA MET A 1 7.93 -10.42 24.30
C MET A 1 7.57 -10.07 22.87
N ASN A 2 7.53 -8.80 22.58
CA ASN A 2 7.24 -8.37 21.19
C ASN A 2 8.50 -8.39 20.36
N VAL A 3 8.53 -9.24 19.35
CA VAL A 3 9.71 -9.44 18.50
C VAL A 3 10.09 -8.15 17.74
N ALA A 4 9.10 -7.35 17.35
CA ALA A 4 9.34 -6.13 16.58
C ALA A 4 10.12 -5.06 17.35
N ASN A 5 10.11 -5.13 18.69
CA ASN A 5 10.83 -4.18 19.54
C ASN A 5 12.17 -4.71 20.02
N ASN A 6 12.57 -5.89 19.59
CA ASN A 6 13.83 -6.52 19.97
C ASN A 6 14.91 -6.11 18.96
N PRO A 7 16.04 -5.50 19.41
CA PRO A 7 17.12 -5.12 18.48
C PRO A 7 17.63 -6.30 17.63
N ALA A 8 17.66 -7.51 18.19
CA ALA A 8 18.08 -8.69 17.44
C ALA A 8 17.09 -9.03 16.30
N ALA A 9 15.83 -8.67 16.44
CA ALA A 9 14.83 -8.92 15.41
C ALA A 9 15.06 -8.06 14.16
N ASP A 10 15.75 -6.92 14.28
CA ASP A 10 16.02 -6.06 13.13
C ASP A 10 16.98 -6.74 12.14
N SER A 11 17.92 -7.53 12.64
CA SER A 11 18.84 -8.28 11.78
C SER A 11 18.25 -9.63 11.34
N ALA A 12 17.19 -10.09 12.01
CA ALA A 12 16.53 -11.37 11.76
C ALA A 12 15.08 -11.17 11.34
N LEU A 13 14.84 -10.28 10.38
CA LEU A 13 13.50 -10.02 9.87
C LEU A 13 12.91 -11.29 9.26
N PRO A 14 11.63 -11.59 9.55
CA PRO A 14 10.97 -12.71 8.90
C PRO A 14 10.87 -12.49 7.39
N ALA A 15 10.77 -13.56 6.63
CA ALA A 15 10.65 -13.47 5.17
C ALA A 15 9.47 -12.58 4.75
N ALA A 16 8.35 -12.63 5.52
CA ALA A 16 7.19 -11.80 5.22
C ALA A 16 7.49 -10.31 5.27
N ALA A 17 8.43 -9.88 6.13
CA ALA A 17 8.80 -8.48 6.26
C ALA A 17 9.75 -8.01 5.15
N LYS A 18 10.28 -8.94 4.36
CA LYS A 18 11.21 -8.62 3.26
C LYS A 18 10.53 -8.60 1.90
N LYS A 19 9.25 -8.94 1.84
CA LYS A 19 8.52 -9.00 0.58
C LYS A 19 8.03 -7.64 0.14
N TRP A 20 7.71 -7.54 -1.15
CA TRP A 20 7.01 -6.38 -1.70
C TRP A 20 5.62 -6.27 -1.08
N ASN A 21 5.15 -5.06 -0.85
CA ASN A 21 3.84 -4.82 -0.23
C ASN A 21 2.93 -4.05 -1.17
N TRP A 22 2.05 -4.78 -1.84
CA TRP A 22 1.10 -4.17 -2.77
C TRP A 22 0.09 -3.26 -2.06
N GLY A 23 -0.29 -3.60 -0.82
CA GLY A 23 -1.19 -2.76 -0.04
C GLY A 23 -0.60 -1.39 0.21
N ALA A 24 0.67 -1.34 0.60
CA ALA A 24 1.37 -0.08 0.81
C ALA A 24 1.59 0.67 -0.50
N PHE A 25 1.86 -0.04 -1.58
CA PHE A 25 2.04 0.55 -2.89
C PHE A 25 0.77 1.29 -3.33
N PHE A 26 -0.39 0.65 -3.21
CA PHE A 26 -1.65 1.24 -3.64
C PHE A 26 -2.25 2.22 -2.64
N MET A 27 -2.12 1.95 -1.35
CA MET A 27 -2.74 2.77 -0.30
C MET A 27 -1.83 3.87 0.23
N THR A 28 -0.55 3.78 0.00
CA THR A 28 0.50 4.75 0.37
C THR A 28 0.33 5.35 1.78
N TRP A 29 -0.01 6.64 1.89
CA TRP A 29 -0.10 7.31 3.18
C TRP A 29 -1.21 6.74 4.08
N ILE A 30 -2.29 6.24 3.49
CA ILE A 30 -3.37 5.61 4.26
C ILE A 30 -2.83 4.34 4.93
N TRP A 31 -2.09 3.53 4.18
CA TRP A 31 -1.42 2.36 4.74
C TRP A 31 -0.48 2.77 5.87
N GLY A 32 0.26 3.86 5.68
CA GLY A 32 1.21 4.36 6.67
C GLY A 32 0.56 4.72 8.00
N LEU A 33 -0.61 5.34 7.96
CA LEU A 33 -1.34 5.67 9.18
C LEU A 33 -1.74 4.40 9.94
N GLY A 34 -2.22 3.38 9.22
CA GLY A 34 -2.64 2.14 9.85
C GLY A 34 -1.49 1.29 10.36
N ASN A 35 -0.28 1.51 9.91
CA ASN A 35 0.89 0.71 10.25
C ASN A 35 1.97 1.50 10.98
N ASN A 36 1.63 2.68 11.52
CA ASN A 36 2.55 3.52 12.29
C ASN A 36 3.83 3.89 11.52
N THR A 37 3.73 3.96 10.20
CA THR A 37 4.84 4.32 9.31
C THR A 37 4.58 5.71 8.75
N TYR A 38 4.87 6.73 9.56
CA TYR A 38 4.45 8.10 9.27
C TYR A 38 5.24 8.77 8.15
N ILE A 39 6.39 8.22 7.77
CA ILE A 39 7.11 8.72 6.61
C ILE A 39 6.28 8.61 5.34
N ALA A 40 5.33 7.65 5.31
CA ALA A 40 4.41 7.48 4.19
C ALA A 40 3.49 8.69 3.97
N LEU A 41 3.35 9.57 4.97
CA LEU A 41 2.56 10.79 4.82
C LEU A 41 3.13 11.73 3.77
N LEU A 42 4.41 11.61 3.41
CA LEU A 42 4.99 12.35 2.30
C LEU A 42 4.27 12.04 0.98
N ALA A 43 3.59 10.91 0.90
CA ALA A 43 2.83 10.53 -0.29
C ALA A 43 1.58 11.38 -0.52
N ILE A 44 1.22 12.24 0.43
CA ILE A 44 0.13 13.22 0.23
C ILE A 44 0.52 14.22 -0.86
N ILE A 45 1.80 14.51 -0.99
CA ILE A 45 2.30 15.43 -2.03
C ILE A 45 2.27 14.70 -3.39
N PRO A 46 1.55 15.23 -4.42
CA PRO A 46 1.27 14.46 -5.65
C PRO A 46 2.50 13.90 -6.37
N VAL A 47 3.54 14.69 -6.56
CA VAL A 47 4.76 14.21 -7.25
C VAL A 47 5.51 13.22 -6.37
N VAL A 48 5.61 13.50 -5.07
CA VAL A 48 6.27 12.63 -4.10
C VAL A 48 5.52 11.32 -3.97
N ASN A 49 4.20 11.31 -4.17
CA ASN A 49 3.38 10.11 -4.09
C ASN A 49 3.88 8.99 -5.00
N LEU A 50 4.24 9.32 -6.25
CA LEU A 50 4.72 8.31 -7.19
C LEU A 50 6.02 7.67 -6.69
N VAL A 51 6.94 8.48 -6.20
CA VAL A 51 8.20 7.97 -5.66
C VAL A 51 7.95 7.17 -4.39
N MET A 52 7.12 7.69 -3.48
CA MET A 52 6.81 7.00 -2.22
C MET A 52 6.08 5.68 -2.44
N ALA A 53 5.23 5.59 -3.48
CA ALA A 53 4.54 4.33 -3.78
C ALA A 53 5.55 3.20 -4.03
N PHE A 54 6.59 3.46 -4.80
CA PHE A 54 7.62 2.46 -5.08
C PHE A 54 8.48 2.17 -3.84
N ILE A 55 8.83 3.21 -3.09
CA ILE A 55 9.58 3.04 -1.84
C ILE A 55 8.77 2.20 -0.85
N LEU A 56 7.49 2.53 -0.68
CA LEU A 56 6.62 1.78 0.23
C LEU A 56 6.42 0.34 -0.24
N GLY A 57 6.25 0.12 -1.55
CA GLY A 57 6.16 -1.23 -2.05
C GLY A 57 7.36 -2.08 -1.65
N ALA A 58 8.56 -1.50 -1.74
CA ALA A 58 9.80 -2.22 -1.45
C ALA A 58 10.12 -2.30 0.04
N LYS A 59 9.80 -1.26 0.82
CA LYS A 59 10.25 -1.13 2.21
C LYS A 59 9.16 -1.23 3.27
N ALA A 60 7.88 -1.15 2.87
CA ALA A 60 6.79 -1.06 3.82
C ALA A 60 6.74 -2.19 4.82
N ASN A 61 6.93 -3.41 4.37
CA ASN A 61 6.86 -4.56 5.27
C ASN A 61 7.95 -4.49 6.35
N GLN A 62 9.15 -4.05 5.99
CA GLN A 62 10.22 -3.90 6.98
C GLN A 62 9.87 -2.80 7.99
N TRP A 63 9.36 -1.68 7.50
CA TRP A 63 9.01 -0.54 8.35
C TRP A 63 7.82 -0.87 9.26
N ALA A 64 6.79 -1.54 8.74
CA ALA A 64 5.64 -1.93 9.54
C ALA A 64 6.05 -2.92 10.62
N TRP A 65 6.94 -3.87 10.29
CA TRP A 65 7.44 -4.82 11.28
C TRP A 65 8.15 -4.11 12.44
N LYS A 66 8.92 -3.09 12.14
CA LYS A 66 9.68 -2.34 13.15
C LYS A 66 8.83 -1.33 13.91
N ASN A 67 7.86 -0.69 13.22
CA ASN A 67 7.15 0.47 13.78
C ASN A 67 5.90 0.09 14.57
N LYS A 68 5.41 -1.12 14.43
CA LYS A 68 4.21 -1.57 15.10
C LYS A 68 4.47 -2.91 15.77
N LYS A 69 3.78 -3.16 16.89
CA LYS A 69 3.93 -4.40 17.64
C LYS A 69 3.08 -5.49 17.02
N TRP A 70 3.70 -6.62 16.71
CA TRP A 70 3.05 -7.78 16.13
C TRP A 70 3.23 -8.99 17.05
N GLU A 71 2.19 -9.82 17.16
CA GLU A 71 2.26 -11.03 18.00
C GLU A 71 3.22 -12.05 17.39
N ASN A 72 3.16 -12.21 16.07
CA ASN A 72 4.02 -13.14 15.34
C ASN A 72 4.02 -12.76 13.85
N ALA A 73 4.85 -13.46 13.06
CA ALA A 73 4.94 -13.21 11.63
C ALA A 73 3.64 -13.58 10.89
N GLU A 74 2.89 -14.52 11.43
CA GLU A 74 1.64 -14.98 10.85
C GLU A 74 0.56 -13.89 10.94
N GLN A 75 0.45 -13.25 12.09
CA GLN A 75 -0.45 -12.10 12.26
C GLN A 75 -0.07 -10.97 11.31
N PHE A 76 1.22 -10.66 11.24
CA PHE A 76 1.74 -9.62 10.33
C PHE A 76 1.32 -9.92 8.89
N THR A 77 1.55 -11.13 8.42
CA THR A 77 1.22 -11.55 7.06
C THR A 77 -0.28 -11.41 6.78
N ARG A 78 -1.10 -11.82 7.75
CA ARG A 78 -2.56 -11.73 7.60
C ARG A 78 -3.02 -10.28 7.48
N VAL A 79 -2.49 -9.40 8.31
CA VAL A 79 -2.88 -7.97 8.28
C VAL A 79 -2.39 -7.31 6.99
N GLN A 80 -1.16 -7.58 6.57
CA GLN A 80 -0.65 -7.02 5.32
C GLN A 80 -1.42 -7.57 4.11
N GLY A 81 -1.86 -8.83 4.18
CA GLY A 81 -2.73 -9.41 3.16
C GLY A 81 -4.07 -8.68 3.04
N LEU A 82 -4.65 -8.26 4.16
CA LEU A 82 -5.87 -7.45 4.14
C LEU A 82 -5.64 -6.09 3.49
N TRP A 83 -4.52 -5.44 3.78
CA TRP A 83 -4.17 -4.18 3.12
C TRP A 83 -4.00 -4.36 1.62
N THR A 84 -3.35 -5.44 1.21
CA THR A 84 -3.18 -5.75 -0.20
C THR A 84 -4.52 -6.00 -0.89
N ALA A 85 -5.40 -6.79 -0.28
CA ALA A 85 -6.71 -7.06 -0.84
C ALA A 85 -7.53 -5.78 -0.99
N PHE A 86 -7.50 -4.91 0.03
CA PHE A 86 -8.21 -3.64 0.01
C PHE A 86 -7.64 -2.71 -1.08
N GLY A 87 -6.31 -2.60 -1.14
CA GLY A 87 -5.65 -1.77 -2.15
C GLY A 87 -5.91 -2.24 -3.57
N LEU A 88 -5.82 -3.55 -3.81
CA LEU A 88 -6.13 -4.12 -5.13
C LEU A 88 -7.59 -3.92 -5.49
N GLY A 89 -8.51 -4.07 -4.51
CA GLY A 89 -9.93 -3.84 -4.74
C GLY A 89 -10.22 -2.41 -5.14
N LEU A 90 -9.63 -1.44 -4.45
CA LEU A 90 -9.77 -0.03 -4.80
C LEU A 90 -9.17 0.29 -6.16
N PHE A 91 -8.00 -0.29 -6.46
CA PHE A 91 -7.36 -0.10 -7.76
C PHE A 91 -8.23 -0.65 -8.89
N ALA A 92 -8.76 -1.87 -8.71
CA ALA A 92 -9.64 -2.48 -9.70
C ALA A 92 -10.90 -1.63 -9.92
N GLY A 93 -11.50 -1.13 -8.83
CA GLY A 93 -12.65 -0.24 -8.91
C GLY A 93 -12.33 1.06 -9.64
N TYR A 94 -11.16 1.62 -9.38
CA TYR A 94 -10.70 2.82 -10.08
C TYR A 94 -10.56 2.58 -11.58
N ILE A 95 -9.98 1.44 -11.99
CA ILE A 95 -9.83 1.09 -13.41
C ILE A 95 -11.20 0.94 -14.07
N VAL A 96 -12.15 0.25 -13.40
CA VAL A 96 -13.51 0.11 -13.93
C VAL A 96 -14.17 1.47 -14.13
N ALA A 97 -14.03 2.35 -13.12
CA ALA A 97 -14.58 3.71 -13.20
C ALA A 97 -13.97 4.50 -14.36
N LEU A 98 -12.65 4.41 -14.55
CA LEU A 98 -11.97 5.06 -15.66
C LEU A 98 -12.50 4.57 -17.02
N VAL A 99 -12.68 3.25 -17.17
CA VAL A 99 -13.19 2.67 -18.41
C VAL A 99 -14.59 3.21 -18.68
N ILE A 100 -15.46 3.24 -17.67
CA ILE A 100 -16.82 3.76 -17.81
C ILE A 100 -16.79 5.23 -18.24
N VAL A 101 -15.94 6.06 -17.62
CA VAL A 101 -15.82 7.47 -17.95
C VAL A 101 -15.32 7.64 -19.39
N ILE A 102 -14.31 6.88 -19.79
CA ILE A 102 -13.77 6.94 -21.14
C ILE A 102 -14.84 6.58 -22.18
N ILE A 103 -15.60 5.51 -21.93
CA ILE A 103 -16.68 5.11 -22.82
C ILE A 103 -17.74 6.20 -22.89
N ALA A 104 -18.16 6.76 -21.76
CA ALA A 104 -19.15 7.82 -21.72
C ALA A 104 -18.70 9.06 -22.49
N LEU A 105 -17.44 9.45 -22.34
CA LEU A 105 -16.88 10.59 -23.05
C LEU A 105 -16.80 10.30 -24.55
N ALA A 106 -16.40 9.09 -24.94
CA ALA A 106 -16.33 8.70 -26.35
C ALA A 106 -17.70 8.72 -27.01
N VAL A 107 -18.71 8.20 -26.33
CA VAL A 107 -20.09 8.21 -26.84
C VAL A 107 -20.61 9.64 -26.97
N THR A 108 -20.37 10.47 -25.94
CA THR A 108 -20.79 11.87 -25.95
C THR A 108 -20.11 12.63 -27.10
N PHE A 109 -18.79 12.44 -27.26
CA PHE A 109 -18.04 13.09 -28.34
C PHE A 109 -18.59 12.69 -29.69
N ASN A 110 -18.85 11.39 -29.88
CA ASN A 110 -19.41 10.89 -31.14
C ASN A 110 -20.78 11.51 -31.44
N ASN A 111 -21.65 11.62 -30.42
CA ASN A 111 -22.97 12.17 -30.59
C ASN A 111 -23.00 13.68 -30.85
N VAL A 112 -21.96 14.39 -30.35
CA VAL A 112 -21.90 15.86 -30.50
C VAL A 112 -21.20 16.26 -31.79
N PHE A 113 -20.15 15.56 -32.20
CA PHE A 113 -19.28 15.98 -33.29
C PHE A 113 -19.41 15.12 -34.55
N MET A 114 -20.10 14.03 -34.48
CA MET A 114 -20.36 13.13 -35.62
C MET A 114 -21.81 13.16 -36.05
#